data_3dc58dfb0d7846892d94ace8600554d3
#
_entry.id   3dc58dfb0d7846892d94ace8600554d3
#
_cell.length_a   1.000
_cell.length_b   1.000
_cell.length_c   1.000
_cell.angle_alpha   90.00
_cell.angle_beta   90.00
_cell.angle_gamma   90.00
#
_symmetry.space_group_name_H-M   'P 1'
#
loop_
_entity.id
_entity.type
_entity.pdbx_description
1 polymer ?
#
loop_
_entity_poly.entity_id
_entity_poly.type
_entity_poly.pdbx_seq_one_letter_code
_entity_poly.pdbx_strand_id
1 'polypeptide(L)'
;MPSTEGVDSRRAALQMLDSVLRRGTTLEGAAQSAQRLPPADRALALAIAGETLRRIPDIDALIDSATRLALPDDAKARMVLRLALAQKLAMQVPDHAIVATALPLVDGGPRRLVHGVLGTLLRRGLAPLDAPRLPEPVERRWRASWGDEAVDAARRQIARRPPLDLTFADDAAAKSHADQHGGESLAPRHLRLPSSSVADLAGFGEGGWWVQDLAASLPARVIPGQARDVLDLCAAPGGKTMQLAAAGHRVTSLDSSESRLGRLRANLDRTHLAANLVTADALTWAPDRSFDAILLDAPCSATGTFRRHPEILYRARPQIIADSAGLQQRLLGRAADWVKPGGVLVYSVCSLEIEEGEQRIAAFAARPDFRTQPPLPTELPPFVSPSADGVVRILPGLLEAEGGLDGFFIARLRRS
;
A
#
# COMPACT_ATOMS: atom_id res chain seq x y z
N MET A 1 19.23 11.93 36.59
CA MET A 1 19.01 12.29 35.20
C MET A 1 17.63 11.76 34.82
N PRO A 2 16.71 12.54 34.22
CA PRO A 2 15.49 11.94 33.71
C PRO A 2 15.87 10.87 32.71
N SER A 3 15.23 9.69 32.78
CA SER A 3 15.45 8.57 31.91
C SER A 3 15.31 9.03 30.43
N THR A 4 16.35 8.82 29.63
CA THR A 4 16.33 9.05 28.18
C THR A 4 15.58 7.92 27.43
N GLU A 5 15.10 6.95 28.20
CA GLU A 5 14.42 5.77 27.69
C GLU A 5 13.18 6.16 26.88
N GLY A 6 13.12 5.69 25.64
CA GLY A 6 12.05 5.97 24.71
C GLY A 6 12.10 7.34 24.00
N VAL A 7 12.98 8.27 24.35
CA VAL A 7 13.11 9.56 23.66
C VAL A 7 13.69 9.37 22.25
N ASP A 8 14.62 8.46 22.08
CA ASP A 8 15.28 8.23 20.79
C ASP A 8 14.34 7.63 19.76
N SER A 9 13.44 6.70 20.15
CA SER A 9 12.37 6.19 19.27
C SER A 9 11.43 7.32 18.81
N ARG A 10 11.09 8.28 19.72
CA ARG A 10 10.24 9.44 19.39
C ARG A 10 10.95 10.45 18.50
N ARG A 11 12.25 10.64 18.70
CA ARG A 11 13.07 11.49 17.82
C ARG A 11 13.16 10.90 16.42
N ALA A 12 13.33 9.59 16.30
CA ALA A 12 13.31 8.90 15.02
C ALA A 12 11.93 9.00 14.34
N ALA A 13 10.84 8.80 15.08
CA ALA A 13 9.49 8.99 14.56
C ALA A 13 9.24 10.43 14.06
N LEU A 14 9.74 11.44 14.78
CA LEU A 14 9.67 12.85 14.35
C LEU A 14 10.44 13.08 13.05
N GLN A 15 11.62 12.50 12.89
CA GLN A 15 12.40 12.56 11.66
C GLN A 15 11.71 11.86 10.49
N MET A 16 11.05 10.71 10.74
CA MET A 16 10.24 10.01 9.74
C MET A 16 9.06 10.86 9.26
N LEU A 17 8.32 11.46 10.18
CA LEU A 17 7.20 12.36 9.85
C LEU A 17 7.66 13.56 9.01
N ASP A 18 8.78 14.19 9.41
CA ASP A 18 9.36 15.30 8.65
C ASP A 18 9.76 14.87 7.24
N SER A 19 10.37 13.69 7.08
CA SER A 19 10.73 13.13 5.77
C SER A 19 9.51 12.87 4.89
N VAL A 20 8.45 12.31 5.46
CA VAL A 20 7.21 12.03 4.74
C VAL A 20 6.49 13.31 4.33
N LEU A 21 6.21 14.19 5.31
CA LEU A 21 5.32 15.32 5.09
C LEU A 21 5.97 16.48 4.31
N ARG A 22 7.28 16.70 4.48
CA ARG A 22 8.01 17.78 3.80
C ARG A 22 8.73 17.32 2.54
N ARG A 23 9.40 16.13 2.59
CA ARG A 23 10.22 15.64 1.48
C ARG A 23 9.50 14.64 0.59
N GLY A 24 8.29 14.21 0.97
CA GLY A 24 7.48 13.28 0.19
C GLY A 24 8.06 11.86 0.10
N THR A 25 8.94 11.45 1.03
CA THR A 25 9.48 10.08 1.06
C THR A 25 8.41 9.08 1.52
N THR A 26 8.58 7.80 1.20
CA THR A 26 7.77 6.73 1.80
C THR A 26 8.14 6.56 3.27
N LEU A 27 7.24 6.02 4.08
CA LEU A 27 7.53 5.73 5.48
C LEU A 27 8.64 4.67 5.61
N GLU A 28 8.66 3.67 4.74
CA GLU A 28 9.73 2.68 4.65
C GLU A 28 11.08 3.33 4.34
N GLY A 29 11.13 4.24 3.35
CA GLY A 29 12.35 4.98 3.02
C GLY A 29 12.82 5.88 4.17
N ALA A 30 11.88 6.53 4.86
CA ALA A 30 12.20 7.35 6.04
C ALA A 30 12.74 6.52 7.22
N ALA A 31 12.30 5.26 7.35
CA ALA A 31 12.73 4.34 8.40
C ALA A 31 14.22 3.96 8.32
N GLN A 32 14.86 4.17 7.17
CA GLN A 32 16.31 3.95 7.03
C GLN A 32 17.11 4.84 7.99
N SER A 33 16.61 6.02 8.35
CA SER A 33 17.24 6.90 9.32
C SER A 33 17.31 6.32 10.74
N ALA A 34 16.47 5.33 11.04
CA ALA A 34 16.40 4.66 12.34
C ALA A 34 17.17 3.32 12.41
N GLN A 35 17.94 2.95 11.40
CA GLN A 35 18.65 1.66 11.34
C GLN A 35 19.63 1.44 12.49
N ARG A 36 20.15 2.53 13.09
CA ARG A 36 21.07 2.49 14.24
C ARG A 36 20.38 2.21 15.57
N LEU A 37 19.04 2.30 15.62
CA LEU A 37 18.28 1.99 16.83
C LEU A 37 18.15 0.47 17.00
N PRO A 38 18.02 0.00 18.26
CA PRO A 38 17.62 -1.37 18.53
C PRO A 38 16.33 -1.74 17.77
N PRO A 39 16.15 -3.02 17.37
CA PRO A 39 14.98 -3.44 16.60
C PRO A 39 13.64 -3.03 17.23
N ALA A 40 13.48 -3.18 18.55
CA ALA A 40 12.26 -2.78 19.26
C ALA A 40 12.00 -1.27 19.17
N ASP A 41 13.03 -0.43 19.35
CA ASP A 41 12.93 1.03 19.27
C ASP A 41 12.61 1.49 17.84
N ARG A 42 13.18 0.83 16.84
CA ARG A 42 12.88 1.08 15.43
C ARG A 42 11.42 0.73 15.11
N ALA A 43 10.95 -0.42 15.58
CA ALA A 43 9.55 -0.84 15.40
C ALA A 43 8.59 0.15 16.09
N LEU A 44 8.93 0.61 17.31
CA LEU A 44 8.16 1.62 18.02
C LEU A 44 8.14 2.96 17.27
N ALA A 45 9.26 3.42 16.75
CA ALA A 45 9.32 4.66 15.95
C ALA A 45 8.44 4.60 14.71
N LEU A 46 8.48 3.48 13.96
CA LEU A 46 7.61 3.22 12.82
C LEU A 46 6.13 3.19 13.21
N ALA A 47 5.80 2.51 14.32
CA ALA A 47 4.42 2.44 14.81
C ALA A 47 3.89 3.85 15.16
N ILE A 48 4.66 4.65 15.89
CA ILE A 48 4.28 6.02 16.27
C ILE A 48 4.10 6.90 15.02
N ALA A 49 5.01 6.86 14.06
CA ALA A 49 4.91 7.63 12.83
C ALA A 49 3.68 7.21 12.00
N GLY A 50 3.46 5.91 11.85
CA GLY A 50 2.30 5.37 11.14
C GLY A 50 0.97 5.77 11.79
N GLU A 51 0.83 5.61 13.13
CA GLU A 51 -0.38 5.98 13.85
C GLU A 51 -0.62 7.50 13.83
N THR A 52 0.45 8.31 13.78
CA THR A 52 0.33 9.75 13.58
C THR A 52 -0.25 10.07 12.21
N LEU A 53 0.31 9.51 11.14
CA LEU A 53 -0.15 9.73 9.76
C LEU A 53 -1.62 9.34 9.56
N ARG A 54 -2.09 8.31 10.24
CA ARG A 54 -3.50 7.87 10.18
C ARG A 54 -4.49 8.90 10.74
N ARG A 55 -4.03 9.81 11.63
CA ARG A 55 -4.92 10.66 12.45
C ARG A 55 -4.59 12.15 12.40
N ILE A 56 -3.70 12.59 11.50
CA ILE A 56 -3.30 14.01 11.42
C ILE A 56 -4.50 14.97 11.39
N PRO A 57 -5.56 14.76 10.56
CA PRO A 57 -6.65 15.74 10.49
C PRO A 57 -7.39 15.94 11.83
N ASP A 58 -7.59 14.86 12.58
CA ASP A 58 -8.26 14.92 13.88
C ASP A 58 -7.32 15.46 14.96
N ILE A 59 -6.06 15.04 14.94
CA ILE A 59 -5.05 15.55 15.87
C ILE A 59 -4.84 17.04 15.67
N ASP A 60 -4.81 17.53 14.44
CA ASP A 60 -4.68 18.96 14.15
C ASP A 60 -5.88 19.75 14.67
N ALA A 61 -7.10 19.25 14.50
CA ALA A 61 -8.27 19.88 15.08
C ALA A 61 -8.23 19.95 16.61
N LEU A 62 -7.71 18.90 17.27
CA LEU A 62 -7.48 18.92 18.73
C LEU A 62 -6.44 19.99 19.13
N ILE A 63 -5.31 20.05 18.44
CA ILE A 63 -4.27 21.05 18.68
C ILE A 63 -4.83 22.47 18.53
N ASP A 64 -5.54 22.73 17.41
CA ASP A 64 -6.09 24.04 17.12
C ASP A 64 -7.18 24.43 18.13
N SER A 65 -7.93 23.48 18.69
CA SER A 65 -8.90 23.73 19.78
C SER A 65 -8.25 24.13 21.11
N ALA A 66 -6.96 23.90 21.29
CA ALA A 66 -6.21 24.19 22.50
C ALA A 66 -5.16 25.31 22.33
N THR A 67 -5.15 25.95 21.16
CA THR A 67 -4.25 27.09 20.85
C THR A 67 -5.07 28.32 20.46
N ARG A 68 -4.54 29.51 20.79
CA ARG A 68 -5.23 30.78 20.43
C ARG A 68 -5.17 31.07 18.92
N LEU A 69 -4.07 30.67 18.30
CA LEU A 69 -3.81 30.79 16.87
C LEU A 69 -3.38 29.42 16.35
N ALA A 70 -3.81 29.07 15.14
CA ALA A 70 -3.35 27.84 14.47
C ALA A 70 -1.84 27.86 14.32
N LEU A 71 -1.18 26.78 14.70
CA LEU A 71 0.25 26.64 14.50
C LEU A 71 0.52 26.33 13.00
N PRO A 72 1.61 26.87 12.42
CA PRO A 72 2.03 26.45 11.08
C PRO A 72 2.15 24.93 10.98
N ASP A 73 1.76 24.37 9.85
CA ASP A 73 1.78 22.91 9.63
C ASP A 73 3.15 22.29 9.79
N ASP A 74 4.18 23.03 9.45
CA ASP A 74 5.56 22.64 9.53
C ASP A 74 6.26 23.03 10.85
N ALA A 75 5.56 23.66 11.79
CA ALA A 75 6.13 24.02 13.07
C ALA A 75 6.55 22.78 13.86
N LYS A 76 7.81 22.76 14.36
CA LYS A 76 8.33 21.64 15.16
C LYS A 76 7.42 21.32 16.36
N ALA A 77 6.83 22.35 16.99
CA ALA A 77 5.88 22.17 18.09
C ALA A 77 4.63 21.37 17.64
N ARG A 78 4.03 21.71 16.46
CA ARG A 78 2.88 20.98 15.90
C ARG A 78 3.26 19.53 15.63
N MET A 79 4.42 19.26 15.02
CA MET A 79 4.89 17.91 14.75
C MET A 79 5.08 17.08 16.01
N VAL A 80 5.64 17.65 17.07
CA VAL A 80 5.79 16.97 18.37
C VAL A 80 4.43 16.73 19.03
N LEU A 81 3.49 17.67 18.93
CA LEU A 81 2.13 17.49 19.44
C LEU A 81 1.38 16.39 18.66
N ARG A 82 1.47 16.35 17.32
CA ARG A 82 0.91 15.28 16.50
C ARG A 82 1.38 13.91 16.97
N LEU A 83 2.68 13.78 17.18
CA LEU A 83 3.31 12.54 17.63
C LEU A 83 2.90 12.13 19.05
N ALA A 84 2.79 13.09 19.96
CA ALA A 84 2.39 12.87 21.34
C ALA A 84 0.91 12.43 21.43
N LEU A 85 0.02 13.11 20.72
CA LEU A 85 -1.41 12.82 20.72
C LEU A 85 -1.75 11.51 20.01
N ALA A 86 -1.04 11.16 18.95
CA ALA A 86 -1.20 9.85 18.30
C ALA A 86 -0.91 8.68 19.27
N GLN A 87 0.11 8.81 20.12
CA GLN A 87 0.43 7.81 21.15
C GLN A 87 -0.70 7.69 22.19
N LYS A 88 -1.37 8.79 22.53
CA LYS A 88 -2.53 8.75 23.41
C LYS A 88 -3.72 8.07 22.77
N LEU A 89 -4.08 8.51 21.56
CA LEU A 89 -5.29 8.10 20.86
C LEU A 89 -5.25 6.65 20.35
N ALA A 90 -4.08 6.17 19.93
CA ALA A 90 -3.95 4.89 19.23
C ALA A 90 -3.14 3.84 19.98
N MET A 91 -2.25 4.26 20.89
CA MET A 91 -1.32 3.33 21.54
C MET A 91 -1.51 3.26 23.06
N GLN A 92 -2.46 4.02 23.60
CA GLN A 92 -2.82 4.06 25.04
C GLN A 92 -1.63 4.33 25.97
N VAL A 93 -0.64 5.09 25.48
CA VAL A 93 0.53 5.45 26.29
C VAL A 93 0.10 6.32 27.46
N PRO A 94 0.57 6.07 28.69
CA PRO A 94 0.22 6.87 29.87
C PRO A 94 0.62 8.34 29.70
N ASP A 95 -0.21 9.26 30.23
CA ASP A 95 -0.05 10.70 30.06
C ASP A 95 1.32 11.22 30.53
N HIS A 96 1.81 10.73 31.66
CA HIS A 96 3.12 11.11 32.18
C HIS A 96 4.25 10.71 31.22
N ALA A 97 4.17 9.54 30.59
CA ALA A 97 5.16 9.05 29.64
C ALA A 97 5.12 9.86 28.34
N ILE A 98 3.92 10.27 27.87
CA ILE A 98 3.76 11.15 26.72
C ILE A 98 4.45 12.48 26.95
N VAL A 99 4.18 13.14 28.10
CA VAL A 99 4.79 14.42 28.44
C VAL A 99 6.30 14.29 28.61
N ALA A 100 6.76 13.26 29.34
CA ALA A 100 8.17 13.03 29.59
C ALA A 100 9.00 12.82 28.32
N THR A 101 8.42 12.17 27.29
CA THR A 101 9.11 11.85 26.02
C THR A 101 8.92 12.93 24.95
N ALA A 102 7.86 13.74 25.00
CA ALA A 102 7.62 14.82 24.05
C ALA A 102 8.47 16.08 24.34
N LEU A 103 8.57 16.49 25.61
CA LEU A 103 9.26 17.72 25.98
C LEU A 103 10.77 17.77 25.64
N PRO A 104 11.54 16.66 25.68
CA PRO A 104 12.92 16.65 25.23
C PRO A 104 13.13 16.80 23.71
N LEU A 105 12.04 16.75 22.92
CA LEU A 105 12.11 16.94 21.46
C LEU A 105 12.06 18.41 21.05
N VAL A 106 11.74 19.31 21.96
CA VAL A 106 11.61 20.76 21.74
C VAL A 106 12.28 21.56 22.86
N ASP A 107 12.73 22.75 22.52
CA ASP A 107 13.42 23.66 23.44
C ASP A 107 12.73 25.02 23.51
N GLY A 108 13.06 25.83 24.53
CA GLY A 108 12.68 27.23 24.67
C GLY A 108 11.17 27.48 24.66
N GLY A 109 10.71 28.43 23.85
CA GLY A 109 9.30 28.80 23.67
C GLY A 109 8.41 27.67 23.21
N PRO A 110 8.77 26.93 22.16
CA PRO A 110 8.06 25.73 21.71
C PRO A 110 7.85 24.68 22.82
N ARG A 111 8.79 24.51 23.72
CA ARG A 111 8.65 23.57 24.87
C ARG A 111 7.53 23.97 25.81
N ARG A 112 7.42 25.27 26.16
CA ARG A 112 6.32 25.77 27.00
C ARG A 112 4.97 25.60 26.33
N LEU A 113 4.90 25.87 25.02
CA LEU A 113 3.70 25.68 24.22
C LEU A 113 3.24 24.20 24.21
N VAL A 114 4.15 23.28 23.88
CA VAL A 114 3.87 21.83 23.87
C VAL A 114 3.38 21.36 25.24
N HIS A 115 4.05 21.79 26.33
CA HIS A 115 3.63 21.45 27.69
C HIS A 115 2.21 21.96 28.00
N GLY A 116 1.90 23.22 27.67
CA GLY A 116 0.58 23.83 27.91
C GLY A 116 -0.54 23.16 27.13
N VAL A 117 -0.32 22.89 25.83
CA VAL A 117 -1.30 22.24 24.95
C VAL A 117 -1.56 20.80 25.39
N LEU A 118 -0.49 19.99 25.64
CA LEU A 118 -0.66 18.63 26.14
C LEU A 118 -1.37 18.61 27.49
N GLY A 119 -0.96 19.46 28.44
CA GLY A 119 -1.62 19.52 29.73
C GLY A 119 -3.10 19.89 29.64
N THR A 120 -3.50 20.72 28.68
CA THR A 120 -4.90 21.07 28.43
C THR A 120 -5.68 19.91 27.83
N LEU A 121 -5.15 19.28 26.79
CA LEU A 121 -5.85 18.21 26.07
C LEU A 121 -5.95 16.92 26.90
N LEU A 122 -4.87 16.53 27.59
CA LEU A 122 -4.88 15.34 28.42
C LEU A 122 -5.85 15.45 29.61
N ARG A 123 -5.99 16.63 30.22
CA ARG A 123 -6.98 16.87 31.30
C ARG A 123 -8.43 16.84 30.79
N ARG A 124 -8.69 17.20 29.51
CA ARG A 124 -10.03 17.09 28.92
C ARG A 124 -10.48 15.65 28.73
N GLY A 125 -9.54 14.72 28.70
CA GLY A 125 -9.76 13.34 28.28
C GLY A 125 -9.91 13.24 26.75
N LEU A 126 -9.26 12.26 26.15
CA LEU A 126 -9.29 12.01 24.71
C LEU A 126 -9.87 10.62 24.49
N ALA A 127 -10.96 10.53 23.74
CA ALA A 127 -11.55 9.27 23.31
C ALA A 127 -10.79 8.70 22.10
N PRO A 128 -10.68 7.38 21.94
CA PRO A 128 -10.21 6.75 20.73
C PRO A 128 -11.00 7.20 19.50
N LEU A 129 -10.37 7.18 18.34
CA LEU A 129 -10.99 7.53 17.06
C LEU A 129 -11.20 6.24 16.25
N ASP A 130 -12.44 5.78 16.18
CA ASP A 130 -12.81 4.56 15.46
C ASP A 130 -12.89 4.76 13.94
N ALA A 131 -13.10 5.99 13.50
CA ALA A 131 -13.15 6.39 12.10
C ALA A 131 -12.50 7.77 11.91
N PRO A 132 -11.15 7.87 11.95
CA PRO A 132 -10.45 9.12 11.79
C PRO A 132 -10.73 9.72 10.41
N ARG A 133 -10.76 11.05 10.34
CA ARG A 133 -10.92 11.77 9.07
C ARG A 133 -9.70 11.55 8.17
N LEU A 134 -9.95 11.41 6.89
CA LEU A 134 -8.88 11.46 5.89
C LEU A 134 -8.51 12.93 5.59
N PRO A 135 -7.35 13.21 4.98
CA PRO A 135 -7.05 14.55 4.49
C PRO A 135 -8.15 15.06 3.57
N GLU A 136 -8.60 16.30 3.79
CA GLU A 136 -9.75 16.87 3.09
C GLU A 136 -9.67 16.76 1.56
N PRO A 137 -8.52 17.02 0.88
CA PRO A 137 -8.44 16.86 -0.56
C PRO A 137 -8.69 15.42 -1.04
N VAL A 138 -8.33 14.42 -0.22
CA VAL A 138 -8.56 12.99 -0.52
C VAL A 138 -10.05 12.66 -0.34
N GLU A 139 -10.65 13.05 0.79
CA GLU A 139 -12.08 12.82 1.03
C GLU A 139 -12.93 13.41 -0.08
N ARG A 140 -12.63 14.64 -0.49
CA ARG A 140 -13.37 15.32 -1.57
C ARG A 140 -13.29 14.55 -2.89
N ARG A 141 -12.09 14.12 -3.30
CA ARG A 141 -11.92 13.35 -4.54
C ARG A 141 -12.64 12.00 -4.48
N TRP A 142 -12.44 11.25 -3.39
CA TRP A 142 -13.05 9.93 -3.27
C TRP A 142 -14.56 9.99 -3.08
N ARG A 143 -15.08 11.01 -2.39
CA ARG A 143 -16.53 11.25 -2.30
C ARG A 143 -17.14 11.55 -3.66
N ALA A 144 -16.47 12.36 -4.46
CA ALA A 144 -16.93 12.68 -5.82
C ALA A 144 -16.91 11.46 -6.76
N SER A 145 -15.94 10.55 -6.59
CA SER A 145 -15.78 9.37 -7.46
C SER A 145 -16.57 8.15 -6.98
N TRP A 146 -16.66 7.93 -5.65
CA TRP A 146 -17.12 6.68 -5.05
C TRP A 146 -18.26 6.84 -4.04
N GLY A 147 -18.67 8.07 -3.73
CA GLY A 147 -19.72 8.36 -2.75
C GLY A 147 -19.27 8.32 -1.29
N ASP A 148 -20.22 8.62 -0.39
CA ASP A 148 -19.95 8.72 1.04
C ASP A 148 -19.62 7.36 1.68
N GLU A 149 -20.28 6.29 1.25
CA GLU A 149 -20.08 4.94 1.80
C GLU A 149 -18.63 4.47 1.68
N ALA A 150 -18.01 4.68 0.52
CA ALA A 150 -16.60 4.33 0.30
C ALA A 150 -15.65 5.17 1.16
N VAL A 151 -15.96 6.46 1.36
CA VAL A 151 -15.17 7.36 2.22
C VAL A 151 -15.29 6.92 3.69
N ASP A 152 -16.50 6.62 4.17
CA ASP A 152 -16.71 6.19 5.54
C ASP A 152 -16.08 4.83 5.82
N ALA A 153 -16.14 3.90 4.86
CA ALA A 153 -15.41 2.63 4.94
C ALA A 153 -13.89 2.85 4.98
N ALA A 154 -13.35 3.76 4.16
CA ALA A 154 -11.94 4.09 4.19
C ALA A 154 -11.50 4.68 5.55
N ARG A 155 -12.34 5.52 6.17
CA ARG A 155 -12.12 6.07 7.52
C ARG A 155 -12.08 4.97 8.58
N ARG A 156 -12.98 3.99 8.51
CA ARG A 156 -12.95 2.83 9.43
C ARG A 156 -11.74 1.93 9.17
N GLN A 157 -11.38 1.71 7.92
CA GLN A 157 -10.23 0.87 7.55
C GLN A 157 -8.89 1.48 7.97
N ILE A 158 -8.70 2.80 7.82
CA ILE A 158 -7.43 3.44 8.22
C ILE A 158 -7.23 3.43 9.73
N ALA A 159 -8.29 3.35 10.53
CA ALA A 159 -8.21 3.27 11.98
C ALA A 159 -7.54 1.99 12.48
N ARG A 160 -7.60 0.92 11.70
CA ARG A 160 -7.18 -0.43 12.08
C ARG A 160 -5.89 -0.83 11.38
N ARG A 161 -5.07 -1.66 12.05
CA ARG A 161 -3.95 -2.33 11.38
C ARG A 161 -4.51 -3.43 10.48
N PRO A 162 -4.12 -3.46 9.19
CA PRO A 162 -4.57 -4.51 8.29
C PRO A 162 -4.01 -5.88 8.73
N PRO A 163 -4.75 -6.97 8.44
CA PRO A 163 -4.23 -8.31 8.58
C PRO A 163 -3.05 -8.56 7.62
N LEU A 164 -2.36 -9.67 7.83
CA LEU A 164 -1.27 -10.11 6.98
C LEU A 164 -1.79 -11.16 5.98
N ASP A 165 -1.70 -10.87 4.70
CA ASP A 165 -2.04 -11.82 3.64
C ASP A 165 -0.79 -12.51 3.12
N LEU A 166 -0.86 -13.84 3.04
CA LEU A 166 0.14 -14.72 2.48
C LEU A 166 -0.37 -15.34 1.20
N THR A 167 0.50 -15.44 0.19
CA THR A 167 0.22 -16.16 -1.05
C THR A 167 1.16 -17.38 -1.15
N PHE A 168 0.63 -18.49 -1.65
CA PHE A 168 1.30 -19.78 -1.75
C PHE A 168 1.45 -20.22 -3.22
N ALA A 169 2.41 -21.10 -3.48
CA ALA A 169 2.60 -21.68 -4.81
C ALA A 169 1.40 -22.54 -5.24
N ASP A 170 0.75 -23.24 -4.30
CA ASP A 170 -0.42 -24.10 -4.53
C ASP A 170 -1.37 -24.11 -3.33
N ASP A 171 -2.58 -24.66 -3.52
CA ASP A 171 -3.61 -24.75 -2.50
C ASP A 171 -3.30 -25.73 -1.38
N ALA A 172 -2.56 -26.80 -1.66
CA ALA A 172 -2.20 -27.79 -0.65
C ALA A 172 -1.24 -27.20 0.38
N ALA A 173 -0.26 -26.40 -0.09
CA ALA A 173 0.65 -25.66 0.79
C ALA A 173 -0.09 -24.64 1.67
N ALA A 174 -1.05 -23.88 1.09
CA ALA A 174 -1.86 -22.93 1.84
C ALA A 174 -2.68 -23.64 2.93
N LYS A 175 -3.33 -24.74 2.58
CA LYS A 175 -4.14 -25.55 3.53
C LYS A 175 -3.27 -26.14 4.63
N SER A 176 -2.14 -26.75 4.27
CA SER A 176 -1.20 -27.34 5.26
C SER A 176 -0.71 -26.28 6.26
N HIS A 177 -0.40 -25.07 5.78
CA HIS A 177 0.02 -23.97 6.64
C HIS A 177 -1.13 -23.51 7.56
N ALA A 178 -2.36 -23.40 7.05
CA ALA A 178 -3.54 -23.05 7.84
C ALA A 178 -3.84 -24.09 8.93
N ASP A 179 -3.73 -25.37 8.62
CA ASP A 179 -3.95 -26.47 9.57
C ASP A 179 -2.92 -26.43 10.73
N GLN A 180 -1.70 -25.98 10.48
CA GLN A 180 -0.62 -25.93 11.46
C GLN A 180 -0.56 -24.63 12.27
N HIS A 181 -0.86 -23.51 11.63
CA HIS A 181 -0.63 -22.16 12.20
C HIS A 181 -1.87 -21.31 12.31
N GLY A 182 -3.02 -21.82 11.87
CA GLY A 182 -4.29 -21.08 11.82
C GLY A 182 -4.34 -20.10 10.67
N GLY A 183 -5.37 -19.26 10.66
CA GLY A 183 -5.65 -18.29 9.62
C GLY A 183 -6.89 -18.62 8.81
N GLU A 184 -7.29 -17.70 7.94
CA GLU A 184 -8.49 -17.82 7.11
C GLU A 184 -8.12 -17.75 5.63
N SER A 185 -8.56 -18.73 4.84
CA SER A 185 -8.40 -18.73 3.40
C SER A 185 -9.60 -18.06 2.73
N LEU A 186 -9.41 -16.89 2.13
CA LEU A 186 -10.45 -16.12 1.44
C LEU A 186 -10.45 -16.38 -0.08
N ALA A 187 -9.44 -17.06 -0.60
CA ALA A 187 -9.30 -17.41 -2.01
C ALA A 187 -8.32 -18.57 -2.18
N PRO A 188 -8.27 -19.26 -3.34
CA PRO A 188 -7.23 -20.25 -3.62
C PRO A 188 -5.82 -19.69 -3.42
N ARG A 189 -4.91 -20.51 -2.91
CA ARG A 189 -3.48 -20.15 -2.65
C ARG A 189 -3.28 -18.91 -1.76
N HIS A 190 -4.24 -18.62 -0.90
CA HIS A 190 -4.24 -17.47 -0.01
C HIS A 190 -4.50 -17.87 1.42
N LEU A 191 -3.85 -17.19 2.36
CA LEU A 191 -4.12 -17.30 3.78
C LEU A 191 -4.01 -15.92 4.43
N ARG A 192 -5.01 -15.54 5.20
CA ARG A 192 -5.04 -14.32 6.01
C ARG A 192 -4.74 -14.65 7.46
N LEU A 193 -3.75 -13.95 8.02
CA LEU A 193 -3.37 -14.06 9.41
C LEU A 193 -3.63 -12.73 10.14
N PRO A 194 -3.81 -12.74 11.46
CA PRO A 194 -3.70 -11.51 12.25
C PRO A 194 -2.37 -10.80 11.97
N SER A 195 -2.34 -9.48 12.13
CA SER A 195 -1.10 -8.71 11.95
C SER A 195 0.02 -9.24 12.87
N SER A 196 1.13 -9.67 12.26
CA SER A 196 2.27 -10.29 12.95
C SER A 196 3.60 -9.91 12.27
N SER A 197 4.71 -10.21 12.93
CA SER A 197 6.04 -10.06 12.34
C SER A 197 6.30 -11.15 11.32
N VAL A 198 6.56 -10.78 10.08
CA VAL A 198 6.84 -11.72 8.97
C VAL A 198 8.06 -12.60 9.26
N ALA A 199 9.08 -12.03 9.90
CA ALA A 199 10.34 -12.75 10.18
C ALA A 199 10.17 -13.91 11.17
N ASP A 200 9.13 -13.84 12.02
CA ASP A 200 8.87 -14.84 13.06
C ASP A 200 7.89 -15.92 12.58
N LEU A 201 7.35 -15.81 11.37
CA LEU A 201 6.42 -16.80 10.82
C LEU A 201 7.14 -17.98 10.21
N ALA A 202 6.70 -19.20 10.56
CA ALA A 202 7.21 -20.43 9.99
C ALA A 202 7.03 -20.48 8.46
N GLY A 203 7.98 -21.13 7.77
CA GLY A 203 7.94 -21.30 6.32
C GLY A 203 8.42 -20.10 5.51
N PHE A 204 8.75 -18.95 6.13
CA PHE A 204 9.29 -17.82 5.37
C PHE A 204 10.68 -18.12 4.79
N GLY A 205 11.60 -18.59 5.64
CA GLY A 205 12.97 -18.93 5.21
C GLY A 205 13.03 -20.06 4.20
N GLU A 206 12.11 -21.01 4.31
CA GLU A 206 11.97 -22.18 3.44
C GLU A 206 11.28 -21.86 2.10
N GLY A 207 10.78 -20.63 1.92
CA GLY A 207 10.16 -20.21 0.68
C GLY A 207 8.73 -20.70 0.46
N GLY A 208 8.06 -21.20 1.49
CA GLY A 208 6.73 -21.79 1.40
C GLY A 208 5.64 -20.79 0.95
N TRP A 209 5.88 -19.50 1.14
CA TRP A 209 4.93 -18.43 0.84
C TRP A 209 5.62 -17.06 0.69
N TRP A 210 4.86 -16.08 0.24
CA TRP A 210 5.28 -14.67 0.23
C TRP A 210 4.13 -13.75 0.68
N VAL A 211 4.50 -12.57 1.17
CA VAL A 211 3.52 -11.55 1.59
C VAL A 211 2.95 -10.87 0.36
N GLN A 212 1.63 -10.88 0.26
CA GLN A 212 0.92 -10.20 -0.83
C GLN A 212 -0.54 -9.98 -0.42
N ASP A 213 -1.00 -8.73 -0.43
CA ASP A 213 -2.40 -8.40 -0.23
C ASP A 213 -3.29 -9.16 -1.23
N LEU A 214 -4.43 -9.65 -0.78
CA LEU A 214 -5.32 -10.43 -1.64
C LEU A 214 -5.75 -9.67 -2.89
N ALA A 215 -6.04 -8.36 -2.79
CA ALA A 215 -6.35 -7.54 -3.95
C ALA A 215 -5.17 -7.46 -4.94
N ALA A 216 -3.93 -7.33 -4.44
CA ALA A 216 -2.73 -7.32 -5.25
C ALA A 216 -2.45 -8.67 -5.96
N SER A 217 -3.07 -9.77 -5.48
CA SER A 217 -2.96 -11.08 -6.11
C SER A 217 -3.88 -11.26 -7.32
N LEU A 218 -4.96 -10.47 -7.43
CA LEU A 218 -5.99 -10.68 -8.44
C LEU A 218 -5.53 -10.43 -9.89
N PRO A 219 -4.68 -9.44 -10.20
CA PRO A 219 -4.24 -9.21 -11.57
C PRO A 219 -3.54 -10.43 -12.21
N ALA A 220 -2.73 -11.17 -11.46
CA ALA A 220 -2.09 -12.37 -11.98
C ALA A 220 -3.07 -13.54 -12.19
N ARG A 221 -4.17 -13.60 -11.42
CA ARG A 221 -5.19 -14.66 -11.54
C ARG A 221 -6.00 -14.57 -12.83
N VAL A 222 -6.13 -13.36 -13.40
CA VAL A 222 -6.88 -13.15 -14.65
C VAL A 222 -6.01 -13.30 -15.89
N ILE A 223 -4.75 -13.71 -15.75
CA ILE A 223 -3.92 -14.19 -16.86
C ILE A 223 -4.41 -15.59 -17.26
N PRO A 224 -4.75 -15.84 -18.53
CA PRO A 224 -5.27 -17.15 -18.94
C PRO A 224 -4.25 -18.28 -18.72
N GLY A 225 -4.68 -19.40 -18.13
CA GLY A 225 -3.80 -20.54 -17.79
C GLY A 225 -3.11 -21.19 -19.00
N GLN A 226 -3.65 -21.03 -20.22
CA GLN A 226 -3.04 -21.50 -21.45
C GLN A 226 -1.92 -20.58 -21.99
N ALA A 227 -1.75 -19.36 -21.48
CA ALA A 227 -0.66 -18.47 -21.86
C ALA A 227 0.66 -19.12 -21.46
N ARG A 228 1.59 -19.31 -22.41
CA ARG A 228 2.91 -19.91 -22.12
C ARG A 228 3.93 -18.83 -21.81
N ASP A 229 4.07 -17.85 -22.68
CA ASP A 229 5.00 -16.74 -22.56
C ASP A 229 4.30 -15.51 -21.96
N VAL A 230 4.66 -15.16 -20.76
CA VAL A 230 4.06 -14.01 -20.04
C VAL A 230 5.12 -12.97 -19.73
N LEU A 231 4.84 -11.71 -20.05
CA LEU A 231 5.65 -10.57 -19.67
C LEU A 231 5.01 -9.86 -18.46
N ASP A 232 5.77 -9.72 -17.39
CA ASP A 232 5.40 -8.96 -16.19
C ASP A 232 6.15 -7.63 -16.21
N LEU A 233 5.43 -6.54 -16.45
CA LEU A 233 5.97 -5.18 -16.54
C LEU A 233 5.83 -4.43 -15.21
N CYS A 234 6.90 -3.72 -14.84
CA CYS A 234 7.03 -3.05 -13.54
C CYS A 234 6.97 -4.07 -12.38
N ALA A 235 7.64 -5.21 -12.59
CA ALA A 235 7.46 -6.46 -11.88
C ALA A 235 7.85 -6.44 -10.41
N ALA A 236 8.83 -5.61 -10.02
CA ALA A 236 9.39 -5.63 -8.67
C ALA A 236 8.43 -5.03 -7.62
N PRO A 237 8.33 -5.65 -6.43
CA PRO A 237 9.24 -6.63 -5.80
C PRO A 237 8.95 -8.11 -6.10
N GLY A 238 7.96 -8.45 -6.99
CA GLY A 238 7.85 -9.77 -7.55
C GLY A 238 6.66 -10.64 -7.10
N GLY A 239 5.73 -10.12 -6.31
CA GLY A 239 4.58 -10.92 -5.85
C GLY A 239 3.78 -11.51 -7.00
N LYS A 240 3.51 -10.73 -8.05
CA LYS A 240 2.79 -11.19 -9.27
C LYS A 240 3.67 -12.09 -10.14
N THR A 241 4.97 -11.77 -10.29
CA THR A 241 5.95 -12.66 -10.95
C THR A 241 5.93 -14.05 -10.33
N MET A 242 6.02 -14.16 -9.00
CA MET A 242 5.99 -15.43 -8.28
C MET A 242 4.67 -16.18 -8.50
N GLN A 243 3.53 -15.48 -8.50
CA GLN A 243 2.23 -16.11 -8.83
C GLN A 243 2.21 -16.71 -10.25
N LEU A 244 2.68 -15.94 -11.25
CA LEU A 244 2.74 -16.38 -12.63
C LEU A 244 3.69 -17.57 -12.81
N ALA A 245 4.87 -17.52 -12.18
CA ALA A 245 5.82 -18.64 -12.20
C ALA A 245 5.24 -19.89 -11.53
N ALA A 246 4.61 -19.76 -10.35
CA ALA A 246 3.92 -20.85 -9.66
C ALA A 246 2.72 -21.41 -10.44
N ALA A 247 2.12 -20.63 -11.32
CA ALA A 247 1.07 -21.10 -12.24
C ALA A 247 1.64 -21.84 -13.45
N GLY A 248 2.96 -21.93 -13.62
CA GLY A 248 3.62 -22.67 -14.71
C GLY A 248 3.89 -21.86 -15.97
N HIS A 249 3.71 -20.54 -15.95
CA HIS A 249 4.05 -19.67 -17.07
C HIS A 249 5.58 -19.49 -17.20
N ARG A 250 6.06 -19.30 -18.43
CA ARG A 250 7.42 -18.80 -18.70
C ARG A 250 7.41 -17.28 -18.56
N VAL A 251 7.85 -16.78 -17.41
CA VAL A 251 7.77 -15.39 -17.06
C VAL A 251 9.04 -14.65 -17.46
N THR A 252 8.88 -13.53 -18.18
CA THR A 252 9.88 -12.47 -18.30
C THR A 252 9.42 -11.30 -17.47
N SER A 253 10.25 -10.87 -16.51
CA SER A 253 9.92 -9.80 -15.57
C SER A 253 10.82 -8.59 -15.83
N LEU A 254 10.21 -7.46 -16.14
CA LEU A 254 10.92 -6.22 -16.46
C LEU A 254 10.64 -5.16 -15.40
N ASP A 255 11.69 -4.54 -14.90
CA ASP A 255 11.62 -3.33 -14.05
C ASP A 255 12.79 -2.41 -14.37
N SER A 256 12.58 -1.11 -14.26
CA SER A 256 13.64 -0.12 -14.54
C SER A 256 14.67 -0.01 -13.42
N SER A 257 14.41 -0.55 -12.25
CA SER A 257 15.27 -0.45 -11.07
C SER A 257 16.00 -1.76 -10.77
N GLU A 258 17.32 -1.78 -11.00
CA GLU A 258 18.19 -2.91 -10.67
C GLU A 258 18.08 -3.31 -9.18
N SER A 259 18.01 -2.33 -8.26
CA SER A 259 17.91 -2.62 -6.83
C SER A 259 16.58 -3.27 -6.46
N ARG A 260 15.48 -2.89 -7.15
CA ARG A 260 14.17 -3.54 -6.98
C ARG A 260 14.17 -4.95 -7.56
N LEU A 261 14.78 -5.16 -8.74
CA LEU A 261 14.97 -6.48 -9.33
C LEU A 261 15.87 -7.39 -8.48
N GLY A 262 16.84 -6.82 -7.77
CA GLY A 262 17.63 -7.57 -6.78
C GLY A 262 16.75 -8.16 -5.68
N ARG A 263 15.73 -7.44 -5.19
CA ARG A 263 14.73 -7.99 -4.24
C ARG A 263 13.88 -9.09 -4.88
N LEU A 264 13.45 -8.89 -6.14
CA LEU A 264 12.70 -9.91 -6.87
C LEU A 264 13.53 -11.19 -7.05
N ARG A 265 14.81 -11.07 -7.41
CA ARG A 265 15.73 -12.23 -7.52
C ARG A 265 15.82 -12.98 -6.19
N ALA A 266 16.07 -12.27 -5.08
CA ALA A 266 16.13 -12.88 -3.75
C ALA A 266 14.81 -13.57 -3.35
N ASN A 267 13.66 -13.02 -3.75
CA ASN A 267 12.36 -13.65 -3.52
C ASN A 267 12.18 -14.93 -4.38
N LEU A 268 12.57 -14.91 -5.65
CA LEU A 268 12.52 -16.09 -6.52
C LEU A 268 13.42 -17.20 -5.99
N ASP A 269 14.66 -16.86 -5.61
CA ASP A 269 15.61 -17.82 -5.03
C ASP A 269 15.04 -18.45 -3.76
N ARG A 270 14.47 -17.64 -2.86
CA ARG A 270 13.86 -18.11 -1.62
C ARG A 270 12.65 -19.02 -1.84
N THR A 271 11.80 -18.69 -2.83
CA THR A 271 10.59 -19.46 -3.13
C THR A 271 10.80 -20.59 -4.13
N HIS A 272 12.04 -20.81 -4.57
CA HIS A 272 12.40 -21.81 -5.58
C HIS A 272 11.62 -21.69 -6.90
N LEU A 273 11.24 -20.45 -7.24
CA LEU A 273 10.56 -20.11 -8.49
C LEU A 273 11.53 -19.47 -9.47
N ALA A 274 11.23 -19.55 -10.76
CA ALA A 274 12.11 -19.04 -11.81
C ALA A 274 11.39 -18.04 -12.73
N ALA A 275 12.08 -16.95 -13.06
CA ALA A 275 11.68 -16.00 -14.10
C ALA A 275 12.92 -15.39 -14.76
N ASN A 276 12.79 -14.96 -16.03
CA ASN A 276 13.82 -14.20 -16.71
C ASN A 276 13.73 -12.73 -16.30
N LEU A 277 14.78 -12.15 -15.70
CA LEU A 277 14.79 -10.79 -15.18
C LEU A 277 15.48 -9.84 -16.17
N VAL A 278 14.82 -8.74 -16.50
CA VAL A 278 15.30 -7.73 -17.43
C VAL A 278 15.28 -6.35 -16.75
N THR A 279 16.46 -5.74 -16.58
CA THR A 279 16.56 -4.35 -16.11
C THR A 279 16.49 -3.43 -17.32
N ALA A 280 15.35 -2.77 -17.54
CA ALA A 280 15.16 -1.83 -18.62
C ALA A 280 13.98 -0.88 -18.37
N ASP A 281 13.99 0.27 -19.04
CA ASP A 281 12.83 1.14 -19.11
C ASP A 281 11.86 0.61 -20.19
N ALA A 282 10.65 0.25 -19.78
CA ALA A 282 9.61 -0.27 -20.67
C ALA A 282 9.24 0.71 -21.82
N LEU A 283 9.49 2.00 -21.65
CA LEU A 283 9.23 2.99 -22.72
C LEU A 283 10.25 2.91 -23.86
N THR A 284 11.45 2.45 -23.60
CA THR A 284 12.55 2.37 -24.59
C THR A 284 12.95 0.94 -24.93
N TRP A 285 12.62 -0.02 -24.06
CA TRP A 285 12.92 -1.43 -24.31
C TRP A 285 12.11 -1.97 -25.48
N ALA A 286 12.69 -2.87 -26.25
CA ALA A 286 12.03 -3.60 -27.31
C ALA A 286 12.33 -5.10 -27.16
N PRO A 287 11.32 -5.94 -26.94
CA PRO A 287 11.51 -7.40 -26.91
C PRO A 287 11.79 -7.94 -28.32
N ASP A 288 12.49 -9.06 -28.37
CA ASP A 288 12.76 -9.81 -29.61
C ASP A 288 11.59 -10.69 -30.05
N ARG A 289 10.51 -10.75 -29.24
CA ARG A 289 9.31 -11.56 -29.47
C ARG A 289 8.06 -10.93 -28.86
N SER A 290 6.90 -11.37 -29.33
CA SER A 290 5.61 -11.05 -28.71
C SER A 290 5.24 -12.12 -27.67
N PHE A 291 4.31 -11.75 -26.76
CA PHE A 291 3.89 -12.57 -25.63
C PHE A 291 2.43 -13.03 -25.76
N ASP A 292 2.10 -14.20 -25.20
CA ASP A 292 0.73 -14.69 -25.12
C ASP A 292 -0.11 -13.85 -24.16
N ALA A 293 0.53 -13.39 -23.08
CA ALA A 293 -0.09 -12.46 -22.15
C ALA A 293 0.95 -11.46 -21.60
N ILE A 294 0.47 -10.25 -21.29
CA ILE A 294 1.24 -9.22 -20.63
C ILE A 294 0.49 -8.77 -19.39
N LEU A 295 1.16 -8.73 -18.25
CA LEU A 295 0.69 -8.08 -17.03
C LEU A 295 1.42 -6.74 -16.89
N LEU A 296 0.68 -5.65 -16.94
CA LEU A 296 1.19 -4.32 -16.62
C LEU A 296 0.64 -3.88 -15.26
N ASP A 297 1.40 -4.13 -14.21
CA ASP A 297 1.13 -3.57 -12.88
C ASP A 297 1.76 -2.18 -12.81
N ALA A 298 1.02 -1.20 -13.32
CA ALA A 298 1.58 0.09 -13.68
C ALA A 298 1.98 0.92 -12.44
N PRO A 299 3.09 1.67 -12.52
CA PRO A 299 3.41 2.67 -11.50
C PRO A 299 2.25 3.65 -11.35
N CYS A 300 1.82 3.90 -10.11
CA CYS A 300 0.65 4.70 -9.80
C CYS A 300 0.84 5.50 -8.50
N SER A 301 -0.13 6.34 -8.17
CA SER A 301 -0.17 7.06 -6.90
C SER A 301 -0.30 6.14 -5.67
N ALA A 302 -0.66 4.87 -5.88
CA ALA A 302 -0.84 3.82 -4.89
C ALA A 302 -1.88 4.14 -3.79
N THR A 303 -2.83 5.04 -4.05
CA THR A 303 -3.80 5.51 -3.06
C THR A 303 -4.67 4.39 -2.48
N GLY A 304 -4.84 3.28 -3.19
CA GLY A 304 -5.55 2.10 -2.70
C GLY A 304 -4.84 1.37 -1.55
N THR A 305 -3.54 1.60 -1.34
CA THR A 305 -2.76 0.95 -0.27
C THR A 305 -2.75 1.73 1.05
N PHE A 306 -3.57 2.77 1.17
CA PHE A 306 -3.59 3.73 2.27
C PHE A 306 -3.71 3.09 3.67
N ARG A 307 -4.39 1.96 3.78
CA ARG A 307 -4.54 1.24 5.06
C ARG A 307 -3.21 0.67 5.56
N ARG A 308 -2.29 0.30 4.66
CA ARG A 308 -0.93 -0.18 4.97
C ARG A 308 0.10 0.94 4.93
N HIS A 309 -0.09 1.89 4.05
CA HIS A 309 0.80 3.01 3.75
C HIS A 309 0.08 4.35 3.91
N PRO A 310 -0.23 4.78 5.16
CA PRO A 310 -1.02 6.00 5.40
C PRO A 310 -0.36 7.28 4.88
N GLU A 311 0.96 7.28 4.68
CA GLU A 311 1.70 8.40 4.09
C GLU A 311 1.26 8.73 2.66
N ILE A 312 0.68 7.77 1.96
CA ILE A 312 0.20 7.94 0.58
C ILE A 312 -0.86 9.04 0.48
N LEU A 313 -1.71 9.17 1.50
CA LEU A 313 -2.75 10.20 1.55
C LEU A 313 -2.20 11.64 1.53
N TYR A 314 -0.95 11.83 1.94
CA TYR A 314 -0.26 13.12 1.96
C TYR A 314 0.65 13.32 0.74
N ARG A 315 0.99 12.23 0.04
CA ARG A 315 1.88 12.22 -1.12
C ARG A 315 1.10 12.31 -2.43
N ALA A 316 -0.07 11.69 -2.53
CA ALA A 316 -0.90 11.64 -3.73
C ALA A 316 -1.58 12.98 -4.02
N ARG A 317 -0.79 13.94 -4.52
CA ARG A 317 -1.26 15.26 -4.95
C ARG A 317 -1.77 15.18 -6.40
N PRO A 318 -2.65 16.09 -6.85
CA PRO A 318 -3.21 16.08 -8.20
C PRO A 318 -2.16 15.97 -9.32
N GLN A 319 -1.03 16.67 -9.18
CA GLN A 319 0.05 16.61 -10.16
C GLN A 319 0.69 15.21 -10.25
N ILE A 320 0.92 14.56 -9.10
CA ILE A 320 1.48 13.20 -9.05
C ILE A 320 0.52 12.19 -9.70
N ILE A 321 -0.79 12.34 -9.47
CA ILE A 321 -1.82 11.52 -10.10
C ILE A 321 -1.81 11.72 -11.62
N ALA A 322 -1.78 12.97 -12.08
CA ALA A 322 -1.75 13.30 -13.51
C ALA A 322 -0.47 12.79 -14.20
N ASP A 323 0.69 12.94 -13.57
CA ASP A 323 1.97 12.44 -14.10
C ASP A 323 1.97 10.91 -14.21
N SER A 324 1.44 10.22 -13.18
CA SER A 324 1.28 8.76 -13.17
C SER A 324 0.34 8.31 -14.28
N ALA A 325 -0.80 8.97 -14.43
CA ALA A 325 -1.77 8.68 -15.48
C ALA A 325 -1.18 8.85 -16.89
N GLY A 326 -0.37 9.90 -17.11
CA GLY A 326 0.36 10.12 -18.35
C GLY A 326 1.40 9.02 -18.64
N LEU A 327 2.13 8.57 -17.63
CA LEU A 327 3.07 7.45 -17.75
C LEU A 327 2.34 6.14 -18.07
N GLN A 328 1.25 5.85 -17.37
CA GLN A 328 0.43 4.65 -17.57
C GLN A 328 -0.12 4.57 -19.00
N GLN A 329 -0.58 5.68 -19.57
CA GLN A 329 -1.05 5.72 -20.94
C GLN A 329 0.05 5.33 -21.95
N ARG A 330 1.26 5.81 -21.75
CA ARG A 330 2.41 5.46 -22.61
C ARG A 330 2.80 3.98 -22.44
N LEU A 331 2.84 3.49 -21.20
CA LEU A 331 3.15 2.09 -20.91
C LEU A 331 2.08 1.14 -21.50
N LEU A 332 0.80 1.46 -21.39
CA LEU A 332 -0.29 0.71 -22.04
C LEU A 332 -0.09 0.62 -23.55
N GLY A 333 0.23 1.73 -24.22
CA GLY A 333 0.51 1.75 -25.65
C GLY A 333 1.67 0.83 -26.02
N ARG A 334 2.77 0.91 -25.29
CA ARG A 334 3.96 0.05 -25.50
C ARG A 334 3.67 -1.42 -25.27
N ALA A 335 3.01 -1.75 -24.15
CA ALA A 335 2.65 -3.12 -23.81
C ALA A 335 1.74 -3.75 -24.87
N ALA A 336 0.78 -3.00 -25.40
CA ALA A 336 -0.14 -3.48 -26.43
C ALA A 336 0.58 -3.96 -27.70
N ASP A 337 1.66 -3.28 -28.11
CA ASP A 337 2.43 -3.63 -29.31
C ASP A 337 3.12 -5.01 -29.19
N TRP A 338 3.35 -5.49 -27.98
CA TRP A 338 4.04 -6.75 -27.70
C TRP A 338 3.13 -7.94 -27.43
N VAL A 339 1.79 -7.73 -27.39
CA VAL A 339 0.82 -8.82 -27.24
C VAL A 339 0.65 -9.52 -28.60
N LYS A 340 0.68 -10.85 -28.64
CA LYS A 340 0.34 -11.63 -29.85
C LYS A 340 -1.12 -11.41 -30.27
N PRO A 341 -1.49 -11.53 -31.56
CA PRO A 341 -2.89 -11.67 -31.98
C PRO A 341 -3.57 -12.79 -31.15
N GLY A 342 -4.77 -12.53 -30.66
CA GLY A 342 -5.47 -13.43 -29.74
C GLY A 342 -4.93 -13.50 -28.31
N GLY A 343 -3.85 -12.76 -28.00
CA GLY A 343 -3.30 -12.64 -26.65
C GLY A 343 -4.05 -11.65 -25.77
N VAL A 344 -3.61 -11.49 -24.53
CA VAL A 344 -4.24 -10.60 -23.56
C VAL A 344 -3.23 -9.62 -22.94
N LEU A 345 -3.71 -8.41 -22.64
CA LEU A 345 -3.04 -7.44 -21.80
C LEU A 345 -3.87 -7.24 -20.54
N VAL A 346 -3.29 -7.51 -19.38
CA VAL A 346 -3.89 -7.18 -18.09
C VAL A 346 -3.23 -5.91 -17.57
N TYR A 347 -4.04 -4.88 -17.39
CA TYR A 347 -3.65 -3.62 -16.77
C TYR A 347 -4.13 -3.60 -15.33
N SER A 348 -3.27 -3.22 -14.40
CA SER A 348 -3.64 -3.05 -13.00
C SER A 348 -2.93 -1.86 -12.34
N VAL A 349 -3.62 -1.25 -11.37
CA VAL A 349 -3.08 -0.23 -10.47
C VAL A 349 -3.66 -0.40 -9.07
N CYS A 350 -2.83 -0.23 -8.05
CA CYS A 350 -3.26 -0.15 -6.65
C CYS A 350 -3.68 1.29 -6.29
N SER A 351 -4.59 1.86 -7.07
CA SER A 351 -5.04 3.25 -6.94
C SER A 351 -6.56 3.33 -6.88
N LEU A 352 -7.07 4.27 -6.07
CA LEU A 352 -8.49 4.65 -6.00
C LEU A 352 -8.82 5.85 -6.91
N GLU A 353 -7.84 6.40 -7.61
CA GLU A 353 -8.04 7.55 -8.50
C GLU A 353 -8.58 7.09 -9.86
N ILE A 354 -9.68 7.67 -10.32
CA ILE A 354 -10.33 7.31 -11.60
C ILE A 354 -9.43 7.64 -12.80
N GLU A 355 -8.56 8.63 -12.66
CA GLU A 355 -7.58 9.04 -13.66
C GLU A 355 -6.59 7.92 -13.98
N GLU A 356 -6.28 7.07 -13.02
CA GLU A 356 -5.30 5.99 -13.14
C GLU A 356 -5.95 4.64 -13.52
N GLY A 357 -7.26 4.51 -13.36
CA GLY A 357 -8.03 3.32 -13.70
C GLY A 357 -8.92 3.52 -14.92
N GLU A 358 -10.18 3.87 -14.67
CA GLU A 358 -11.27 3.96 -15.62
C GLU A 358 -10.93 4.85 -16.83
N GLN A 359 -10.36 6.03 -16.57
CA GLN A 359 -10.00 6.96 -17.65
C GLN A 359 -8.87 6.43 -18.53
N ARG A 360 -7.97 5.59 -17.99
CA ARG A 360 -6.90 4.96 -18.81
C ARG A 360 -7.49 3.96 -19.80
N ILE A 361 -8.44 3.15 -19.35
CA ILE A 361 -9.09 2.16 -20.20
C ILE A 361 -10.02 2.84 -21.22
N ALA A 362 -10.74 3.89 -20.81
CA ALA A 362 -11.56 4.68 -21.72
C ALA A 362 -10.71 5.31 -22.85
N ALA A 363 -9.54 5.89 -22.49
CA ALA A 363 -8.62 6.43 -23.50
C ALA A 363 -7.98 5.34 -24.37
N PHE A 364 -7.73 4.15 -23.82
CA PHE A 364 -7.18 3.02 -24.56
C PHE A 364 -8.19 2.38 -25.53
N ALA A 365 -9.49 2.56 -25.31
CA ALA A 365 -10.54 2.08 -26.21
C ALA A 365 -10.47 2.66 -27.64
N ALA A 366 -9.66 3.72 -27.86
CA ALA A 366 -9.31 4.21 -29.19
C ALA A 366 -8.44 3.22 -30.01
N ARG A 367 -7.90 2.15 -29.40
CA ARG A 367 -7.19 1.05 -30.07
C ARG A 367 -8.20 0.03 -30.62
N PRO A 368 -8.47 -0.02 -31.93
CA PRO A 368 -9.51 -0.89 -32.51
C PRO A 368 -9.12 -2.37 -32.48
N ASP A 369 -7.84 -2.67 -32.32
CA ASP A 369 -7.30 -4.03 -32.24
C ASP A 369 -7.42 -4.65 -30.85
N PHE A 370 -7.98 -3.92 -29.85
CA PHE A 370 -8.23 -4.42 -28.51
C PHE A 370 -9.68 -4.22 -28.07
N ARG A 371 -10.16 -5.16 -27.26
CA ARG A 371 -11.46 -5.06 -26.57
C ARG A 371 -11.34 -5.48 -25.13
N THR A 372 -12.13 -4.88 -24.23
CA THR A 372 -12.25 -5.35 -22.85
C THR A 372 -12.82 -6.77 -22.83
N GLN A 373 -12.19 -7.65 -22.08
CA GLN A 373 -12.64 -9.02 -21.86
C GLN A 373 -12.86 -9.21 -20.34
N PRO A 374 -14.10 -9.32 -19.86
CA PRO A 374 -14.35 -9.55 -18.45
C PRO A 374 -13.63 -10.80 -17.93
N PRO A 375 -13.07 -10.78 -16.73
CA PRO A 375 -12.63 -12.00 -16.05
C PRO A 375 -13.79 -12.99 -15.86
N LEU A 376 -13.47 -14.28 -15.90
CA LEU A 376 -14.46 -15.32 -15.62
C LEU A 376 -14.73 -15.40 -14.10
N PRO A 377 -15.93 -15.82 -13.68
CA PRO A 377 -16.22 -16.00 -12.25
C PRO A 377 -15.26 -16.96 -11.53
N THR A 378 -14.69 -17.93 -12.26
CA THR A 378 -13.71 -18.89 -11.70
C THR A 378 -12.30 -18.32 -11.52
N GLU A 379 -12.01 -17.17 -12.12
CA GLU A 379 -10.72 -16.50 -12.03
C GLU A 379 -10.66 -15.53 -10.83
N LEU A 380 -11.84 -15.18 -10.26
CA LEU A 380 -11.98 -14.23 -9.17
C LEU A 380 -12.57 -14.90 -7.92
N PRO A 381 -12.25 -14.42 -6.72
CA PRO A 381 -12.97 -14.83 -5.52
C PRO A 381 -14.46 -14.47 -5.60
N PRO A 382 -15.37 -15.23 -4.94
CA PRO A 382 -16.82 -15.06 -5.07
C PRO A 382 -17.35 -13.68 -4.65
N PHE A 383 -16.61 -12.94 -3.85
CA PHE A 383 -16.95 -11.58 -3.40
C PHE A 383 -16.44 -10.48 -4.35
N VAL A 384 -15.76 -10.82 -5.46
CA VAL A 384 -15.29 -9.88 -6.48
C VAL A 384 -15.97 -10.18 -7.79
N SER A 385 -16.62 -9.17 -8.38
CA SER A 385 -17.26 -9.28 -9.69
C SER A 385 -16.81 -8.14 -10.61
N PRO A 386 -16.68 -8.41 -11.92
CA PRO A 386 -16.46 -7.32 -12.87
C PRO A 386 -17.68 -6.41 -12.97
N SER A 387 -17.45 -5.14 -13.28
CA SER A 387 -18.50 -4.16 -13.60
C SER A 387 -19.17 -4.48 -14.95
N ALA A 388 -20.21 -3.72 -15.29
CA ALA A 388 -20.85 -3.81 -16.61
C ALA A 388 -19.86 -3.57 -17.78
N ASP A 389 -18.83 -2.76 -17.57
CA ASP A 389 -17.77 -2.49 -18.55
C ASP A 389 -16.68 -3.59 -18.57
N GLY A 390 -16.84 -4.64 -17.77
CA GLY A 390 -15.95 -5.79 -17.74
C GLY A 390 -14.63 -5.57 -16.97
N VAL A 391 -14.51 -4.50 -16.21
CA VAL A 391 -13.34 -4.21 -15.36
C VAL A 391 -13.63 -4.57 -13.90
N VAL A 392 -12.59 -4.78 -13.11
CA VAL A 392 -12.70 -5.01 -11.67
C VAL A 392 -12.23 -3.78 -10.91
N ARG A 393 -13.08 -3.29 -10.01
CA ARG A 393 -12.76 -2.22 -9.07
C ARG A 393 -12.96 -2.71 -7.64
N ILE A 394 -11.93 -2.63 -6.82
CA ILE A 394 -11.97 -2.91 -5.39
C ILE A 394 -11.95 -1.59 -4.66
N LEU A 395 -13.00 -1.35 -3.89
CA LEU A 395 -13.18 -0.16 -3.08
C LEU A 395 -13.06 -0.48 -1.59
N PRO A 396 -12.79 0.53 -0.75
CA PRO A 396 -12.92 0.38 0.70
C PRO A 396 -14.31 -0.13 1.09
N GLY A 397 -14.36 -0.98 2.12
CA GLY A 397 -15.60 -1.63 2.60
C GLY A 397 -15.72 -3.09 2.20
N LEU A 398 -15.08 -3.50 1.10
CA LEU A 398 -15.09 -4.91 0.71
C LEU A 398 -14.31 -5.75 1.74
N LEU A 399 -14.93 -6.82 2.25
CA LEU A 399 -14.40 -7.69 3.31
C LEU A 399 -13.99 -6.89 4.57
N GLU A 400 -14.77 -5.88 4.96
CA GLU A 400 -14.43 -5.03 6.12
C GLU A 400 -14.39 -5.84 7.42
N ALA A 401 -15.28 -6.82 7.59
CA ALA A 401 -15.33 -7.69 8.76
C ALA A 401 -14.05 -8.53 8.90
N GLU A 402 -13.51 -8.98 7.79
CA GLU A 402 -12.27 -9.78 7.70
C GLU A 402 -11.00 -8.91 7.68
N GLY A 403 -11.13 -7.58 7.84
CA GLY A 403 -10.02 -6.63 7.88
C GLY A 403 -9.75 -5.89 6.57
N GLY A 404 -10.63 -6.03 5.58
CA GLY A 404 -10.62 -5.27 4.33
C GLY A 404 -9.58 -5.73 3.30
N LEU A 405 -9.56 -5.03 2.18
CA LEU A 405 -8.63 -5.20 1.06
C LEU A 405 -8.00 -3.87 0.68
N ASP A 406 -6.87 -3.91 -0.01
CA ASP A 406 -6.35 -2.73 -0.69
C ASP A 406 -7.28 -2.34 -1.86
N GLY A 407 -7.39 -1.04 -2.13
CA GLY A 407 -8.08 -0.55 -3.31
C GLY A 407 -7.32 -0.91 -4.59
N PHE A 408 -8.03 -1.43 -5.58
CA PHE A 408 -7.40 -1.90 -6.82
C PHE A 408 -8.28 -1.63 -8.03
N PHE A 409 -7.64 -1.46 -9.20
CA PHE A 409 -8.30 -1.49 -10.50
C PHE A 409 -7.62 -2.52 -11.39
N ILE A 410 -8.43 -3.31 -12.14
CA ILE A 410 -7.94 -4.34 -13.04
C ILE A 410 -8.79 -4.34 -14.31
N ALA A 411 -8.14 -4.30 -15.46
CA ALA A 411 -8.78 -4.48 -16.77
C ALA A 411 -8.04 -5.52 -17.58
N ARG A 412 -8.77 -6.51 -18.12
CA ARG A 412 -8.25 -7.46 -19.10
C ARG A 412 -8.66 -7.05 -20.49
N LEU A 413 -7.71 -6.89 -21.38
CA LEU A 413 -7.85 -6.43 -22.75
C LEU A 413 -7.39 -7.56 -23.68
N ARG A 414 -8.24 -7.98 -24.61
CA ARG A 414 -7.91 -9.03 -25.59
C ARG A 414 -7.58 -8.40 -26.92
N ARG A 415 -6.45 -8.77 -27.51
CA ARG A 415 -6.07 -8.40 -28.87
C ARG A 415 -6.86 -9.27 -29.88
N SER A 416 -7.41 -8.64 -30.94
CA SER A 416 -8.07 -9.30 -32.01
C SER A 416 -7.16 -10.16 -32.87
#